data_be7358b027082202f24ba4532c1a6683
#
_entry.id   be7358b027082202f24ba4532c1a6683
#
_cell.length_a   1.000
_cell.length_b   1.000
_cell.length_c   1.000
_cell.angle_alpha   90.00
_cell.angle_beta   90.00
_cell.angle_gamma   90.00
#
_symmetry.space_group_name_H-M   'P 1'
#
loop_
_entity.id
_entity.type
_entity.pdbx_description
1 polymer ?
#
loop_
_entity_poly.entity_id
_entity_poly.type
_entity_poly.pdbx_seq_one_letter_code
_entity_poly.pdbx_strand_id
1 'polypeptide(L)'
;QKLDISIKNRSVSGETTGGGLSRLANVLDQTRPDYLLIELGGNDALRGYPPMRILKNLNEMIDLAKNRNIRVFLMQIKILPNYGKRYQEQFESIYLKASNEKKVTLLPFMLDNIALEEGMMLSDGIHPNEKAQPLIAQYVFNDLKPHLNQ
;
A
#
# COMPACT_ATOMS: atom_id res chain seq x y z
N GLN A 1 1.03 -4.35 -25.89
CA GLN A 1 0.59 -5.68 -25.49
C GLN A 1 -0.49 -5.52 -24.42
N LYS A 2 -1.69 -6.03 -24.68
CA LYS A 2 -2.80 -6.02 -23.70
C LYS A 2 -2.49 -7.11 -22.68
N LEU A 3 -2.31 -6.71 -21.41
CA LEU A 3 -2.15 -7.67 -20.32
C LEU A 3 -3.54 -8.21 -19.95
N ASP A 4 -3.67 -9.52 -19.89
CA ASP A 4 -4.88 -10.18 -19.40
C ASP A 4 -4.75 -10.36 -17.89
N ILE A 5 -5.19 -9.34 -17.15
CA ILE A 5 -5.09 -9.28 -15.69
C ILE A 5 -6.48 -9.12 -15.09
N SER A 6 -6.84 -10.02 -14.19
CA SER A 6 -8.05 -9.90 -13.35
C SER A 6 -7.71 -9.23 -12.04
N ILE A 7 -8.38 -8.13 -11.72
CA ILE A 7 -8.20 -7.38 -10.48
C ILE A 7 -9.32 -7.72 -9.50
N LYS A 8 -8.95 -8.12 -8.29
CA LYS A 8 -9.85 -8.34 -7.16
C LYS A 8 -9.60 -7.27 -6.09
N ASN A 9 -10.38 -6.20 -6.13
CA ASN A 9 -10.30 -5.17 -5.08
C ASN A 9 -10.91 -5.71 -3.78
N ARG A 10 -10.08 -5.79 -2.73
CA ARG A 10 -10.43 -6.22 -1.37
C ARG A 10 -10.13 -5.13 -0.33
N SER A 11 -9.97 -3.90 -0.79
CA SER A 11 -9.78 -2.75 0.09
C SER A 11 -11.02 -2.48 0.94
N VAL A 12 -10.79 -2.03 2.17
CA VAL A 12 -11.84 -1.61 3.10
C VAL A 12 -11.52 -0.20 3.58
N SER A 13 -12.47 0.72 3.45
CA SER A 13 -12.28 2.10 3.88
C SER A 13 -11.98 2.18 5.38
N GLY A 14 -10.97 2.98 5.76
CA GLY A 14 -10.56 3.14 7.16
C GLY A 14 -9.78 1.96 7.75
N GLU A 15 -9.41 0.97 6.93
CA GLU A 15 -8.70 -0.24 7.37
C GLU A 15 -7.31 0.09 7.92
N THR A 16 -6.95 -0.58 9.00
CA THR A 16 -5.60 -0.55 9.58
C THR A 16 -4.80 -1.79 9.17
N THR A 17 -3.49 -1.76 9.41
CA THR A 17 -2.65 -2.95 9.19
C THR A 17 -3.09 -4.14 10.05
N GLY A 18 -3.55 -3.89 11.28
CA GLY A 18 -4.09 -4.94 12.16
C GLY A 18 -5.39 -5.55 11.63
N GLY A 19 -6.31 -4.72 11.12
CA GLY A 19 -7.54 -5.18 10.50
C GLY A 19 -7.27 -5.97 9.22
N GLY A 20 -6.41 -5.43 8.34
CA GLY A 20 -5.98 -6.12 7.13
C GLY A 20 -5.35 -7.49 7.41
N LEU A 21 -4.43 -7.56 8.38
CA LEU A 21 -3.79 -8.80 8.79
C LEU A 21 -4.79 -9.85 9.28
N SER A 22 -5.78 -9.43 10.09
CA SER A 22 -6.76 -10.37 10.68
C SER A 22 -7.62 -11.11 9.66
N ARG A 23 -7.87 -10.51 8.49
CA ARG A 23 -8.70 -11.07 7.42
C ARG A 23 -7.93 -11.62 6.23
N LEU A 24 -6.62 -11.32 6.13
CA LEU A 24 -5.84 -11.60 4.92
C LEU A 24 -5.82 -13.08 4.56
N ALA A 25 -5.61 -13.98 5.53
CA ALA A 25 -5.57 -15.42 5.27
C ALA A 25 -6.83 -15.89 4.53
N ASN A 26 -8.01 -15.50 5.03
CA ASN A 26 -9.29 -15.85 4.42
C ASN A 26 -9.44 -15.22 3.02
N VAL A 27 -9.02 -13.98 2.83
CA VAL A 27 -9.04 -13.31 1.52
C VAL A 27 -8.17 -14.04 0.51
N LEU A 28 -6.95 -14.42 0.88
CA LEU A 28 -6.03 -15.15 0.00
C LEU A 28 -6.56 -16.55 -0.35
N ASP A 29 -7.13 -17.25 0.61
CA ASP A 29 -7.69 -18.59 0.39
C ASP A 29 -8.92 -18.55 -0.55
N GLN A 30 -9.75 -17.52 -0.46
CA GLN A 30 -10.90 -17.29 -1.34
C GLN A 30 -10.53 -16.82 -2.75
N THR A 31 -9.51 -15.98 -2.88
CA THR A 31 -9.18 -15.34 -4.17
C THR A 31 -8.08 -16.02 -4.94
N ARG A 32 -7.16 -16.71 -4.24
CA ARG A 32 -5.99 -17.40 -4.80
C ARG A 32 -5.27 -16.56 -5.86
N PRO A 33 -4.81 -15.35 -5.50
CA PRO A 33 -4.19 -14.45 -6.47
C PRO A 33 -2.76 -14.87 -6.78
N ASP A 34 -2.25 -14.54 -7.97
CA ASP A 34 -0.83 -14.65 -8.31
C ASP A 34 -0.01 -13.51 -7.66
N TYR A 35 -0.65 -12.36 -7.50
CA TYR A 35 -0.04 -11.13 -6.98
C TYR A 35 -0.91 -10.52 -5.88
N LEU A 36 -0.26 -9.99 -4.86
CA LEU A 36 -0.89 -9.19 -3.80
C LEU A 36 -0.24 -7.81 -3.76
N LEU A 37 -1.04 -6.76 -3.92
CA LEU A 37 -0.63 -5.39 -3.62
C LEU A 37 -1.13 -5.00 -2.23
N ILE A 38 -0.21 -4.65 -1.33
CA ILE A 38 -0.50 -4.14 0.01
C ILE A 38 -0.33 -2.62 0.00
N GLU A 39 -1.43 -1.90 0.23
CA GLU A 39 -1.48 -0.46 0.44
C GLU A 39 -2.21 -0.21 1.76
N LEU A 40 -1.49 -0.25 2.87
CA LEU A 40 -2.00 -0.13 4.24
C LEU A 40 -1.00 0.59 5.15
N GLY A 41 -1.49 1.20 6.21
CA GLY A 41 -0.71 1.87 7.25
C GLY A 41 -1.06 3.35 7.43
N GLY A 42 -1.68 3.98 6.43
CA GLY A 42 -2.11 5.37 6.54
C GLY A 42 -3.08 5.59 7.71
N ASN A 43 -4.07 4.72 7.86
CA ASN A 43 -5.02 4.79 8.97
C ASN A 43 -4.39 4.49 10.35
N ASP A 44 -3.37 3.64 10.39
CA ASP A 44 -2.55 3.43 11.61
C ASP A 44 -1.84 4.72 12.00
N ALA A 45 -1.23 5.41 11.03
CA ALA A 45 -0.54 6.67 11.26
C ALA A 45 -1.49 7.78 11.71
N LEU A 46 -2.67 7.90 11.08
CA LEU A 46 -3.71 8.86 11.49
C LEU A 46 -4.16 8.65 12.95
N ARG A 47 -4.05 7.43 13.45
CA ARG A 47 -4.36 7.05 14.85
C ARG A 47 -3.14 7.11 15.77
N GLY A 48 -1.98 7.52 15.26
CA GLY A 48 -0.74 7.61 16.03
C GLY A 48 -0.18 6.27 16.49
N TYR A 49 -0.47 5.18 15.78
CA TYR A 49 0.04 3.86 16.15
C TYR A 49 1.57 3.80 16.00
N PRO A 50 2.26 3.07 16.89
CA PRO A 50 3.71 2.95 16.82
C PRO A 50 4.17 2.37 15.47
N PRO A 51 5.15 2.99 14.76
CA PRO A 51 5.63 2.50 13.46
C PRO A 51 6.12 1.04 13.52
N MET A 52 6.73 0.62 14.62
CA MET A 52 7.19 -0.77 14.77
C MET A 52 6.05 -1.80 14.82
N ARG A 53 4.87 -1.40 15.32
CA ARG A 53 3.66 -2.25 15.26
C ARG A 53 3.18 -2.40 13.83
N ILE A 54 3.20 -1.30 13.07
CA ILE A 54 2.81 -1.30 11.66
C ILE A 54 3.76 -2.18 10.86
N LEU A 55 5.07 -2.02 11.05
CA LEU A 55 6.10 -2.87 10.42
C LEU A 55 5.87 -4.36 10.69
N LYS A 56 5.60 -4.71 11.96
CA LYS A 56 5.32 -6.10 12.33
C LYS A 56 4.12 -6.65 11.55
N ASN A 57 3.01 -5.91 11.51
CA ASN A 57 1.81 -6.33 10.79
C ASN A 57 2.07 -6.48 9.28
N LEU A 58 2.80 -5.52 8.66
CA LEU A 58 3.17 -5.60 7.24
C LEU A 58 4.02 -6.84 6.96
N ASN A 59 5.02 -7.11 7.80
CA ASN A 59 5.88 -8.28 7.66
C ASN A 59 5.09 -9.59 7.77
N GLU A 60 4.17 -9.69 8.71
CA GLU A 60 3.30 -10.88 8.86
C GLU A 60 2.37 -11.05 7.65
N MET A 61 1.79 -9.97 7.11
CA MET A 61 1.00 -10.04 5.88
C MET A 61 1.82 -10.52 4.68
N ILE A 62 3.05 -10.02 4.53
CA ILE A 62 3.95 -10.45 3.47
C ILE A 62 4.28 -11.94 3.61
N ASP A 63 4.60 -12.40 4.83
CA ASP A 63 4.89 -13.81 5.09
C ASP A 63 3.69 -14.72 4.78
N LEU A 64 2.48 -14.32 5.17
CA LEU A 64 1.25 -15.06 4.85
C LEU A 64 1.06 -15.27 3.33
N ALA A 65 1.34 -14.24 2.54
CA ALA A 65 1.24 -14.31 1.09
C ALA A 65 2.38 -15.15 0.47
N LYS A 66 3.62 -14.92 0.90
CA LYS A 66 4.78 -15.67 0.40
C LYS A 66 4.69 -17.17 0.71
N ASN A 67 4.17 -17.55 1.86
CA ASN A 67 3.93 -18.94 2.23
C ASN A 67 2.85 -19.64 1.34
N ARG A 68 2.10 -18.86 0.57
CA ARG A 68 1.15 -19.33 -0.45
C ARG A 68 1.70 -19.18 -1.88
N ASN A 69 3.00 -18.91 -2.03
CA ASN A 69 3.64 -18.62 -3.32
C ASN A 69 3.04 -17.42 -4.07
N ILE A 70 2.48 -16.47 -3.34
CA ILE A 70 1.93 -15.23 -3.90
C ILE A 70 3.03 -14.17 -3.93
N ARG A 71 3.24 -13.56 -5.09
CA ARG A 71 4.19 -12.44 -5.23
C ARG A 71 3.60 -11.17 -4.62
N VAL A 72 4.37 -10.52 -3.76
CA VAL A 72 3.89 -9.33 -3.02
C VAL A 72 4.53 -8.07 -3.55
N PHE A 73 3.70 -7.05 -3.73
CA PHE A 73 4.08 -5.65 -3.90
C PHE A 73 3.66 -4.88 -2.66
N LEU A 74 4.57 -4.09 -2.11
CA LEU A 74 4.29 -3.19 -1.00
C LEU A 74 4.30 -1.76 -1.53
N MET A 75 3.26 -0.98 -1.27
CA MET A 75 3.21 0.41 -1.65
C MET A 75 3.70 1.29 -0.51
N GLN A 76 4.59 2.24 -0.83
CA GLN A 76 5.01 3.28 0.10
C GLN A 76 3.81 4.14 0.48
N ILE A 77 3.67 4.45 1.78
CA ILE A 77 2.73 5.45 2.27
C ILE A 77 3.52 6.62 2.84
N LYS A 78 3.05 7.83 2.59
CA LYS A 78 3.55 9.07 3.21
C LYS A 78 2.42 9.73 3.98
N ILE A 79 2.77 10.47 5.02
CA ILE A 79 1.82 11.20 5.85
C ILE A 79 2.15 12.70 5.87
N LEU A 80 1.16 13.49 6.26
CA LEU A 80 1.33 14.94 6.38
C LEU A 80 2.32 15.29 7.51
N PRO A 81 3.09 16.39 7.37
CA PRO A 81 4.13 16.75 8.34
C PRO A 81 3.61 17.19 9.72
N ASN A 82 2.31 17.43 9.86
CA ASN A 82 1.67 17.84 11.12
C ASN A 82 1.66 16.76 12.22
N TYR A 83 2.09 15.52 11.92
CA TYR A 83 2.26 14.44 12.91
C TYR A 83 3.62 14.48 13.64
N GLY A 84 4.45 15.47 13.35
CA GLY A 84 5.80 15.63 13.86
C GLY A 84 6.84 14.89 13.01
N LYS A 85 7.93 15.58 12.74
CA LYS A 85 8.99 15.12 11.83
C LYS A 85 9.54 13.74 12.21
N ARG A 86 9.81 13.51 13.51
CA ARG A 86 10.35 12.24 13.99
C ARG A 86 9.41 11.06 13.71
N TYR A 87 8.12 11.24 13.97
CA TYR A 87 7.12 10.19 13.71
C TYR A 87 6.99 9.94 12.21
N GLN A 88 6.92 10.99 11.40
CA GLN A 88 6.84 10.89 9.95
C GLN A 88 8.03 10.11 9.38
N GLU A 89 9.25 10.47 9.74
CA GLU A 89 10.47 9.79 9.27
C GLU A 89 10.48 8.30 9.68
N GLN A 90 10.11 8.00 10.93
CA GLN A 90 10.03 6.63 11.40
C GLN A 90 8.94 5.84 10.67
N PHE A 91 7.76 6.41 10.48
CA PHE A 91 6.65 5.79 9.77
C PHE A 91 7.02 5.51 8.30
N GLU A 92 7.52 6.49 7.59
CA GLU A 92 7.86 6.33 6.18
C GLU A 92 9.00 5.32 5.97
N SER A 93 9.94 5.24 6.90
CA SER A 93 11.08 4.32 6.82
C SER A 93 10.72 2.83 6.95
N ILE A 94 9.57 2.50 7.58
CA ILE A 94 9.21 1.08 7.78
C ILE A 94 8.92 0.35 6.49
N TYR A 95 8.44 1.03 5.44
CA TYR A 95 8.12 0.40 4.15
C TYR A 95 9.39 -0.08 3.43
N LEU A 96 10.41 0.77 3.37
CA LEU A 96 11.71 0.36 2.84
C LEU A 96 12.32 -0.76 3.68
N LYS A 97 12.18 -0.69 5.01
CA LYS A 97 12.66 -1.74 5.92
C LYS A 97 11.94 -3.07 5.66
N ALA A 98 10.61 -3.07 5.60
CA ALA A 98 9.83 -4.26 5.28
C ALA A 98 10.20 -4.85 3.91
N SER A 99 10.32 -4.00 2.90
CA SER A 99 10.71 -4.39 1.54
C SER A 99 12.07 -5.10 1.52
N ASN A 100 13.07 -4.54 2.19
CA ASN A 100 14.42 -5.10 2.28
C ASN A 100 14.44 -6.41 3.08
N GLU A 101 13.82 -6.44 4.25
CA GLU A 101 13.77 -7.63 5.13
C GLU A 101 13.05 -8.81 4.46
N LYS A 102 11.95 -8.52 3.76
CA LYS A 102 11.12 -9.56 3.14
C LYS A 102 11.45 -9.81 1.66
N LYS A 103 12.36 -9.03 1.07
CA LYS A 103 12.74 -9.12 -0.35
C LYS A 103 11.52 -9.05 -1.28
N VAL A 104 10.71 -8.03 -1.09
CA VAL A 104 9.54 -7.71 -1.93
C VAL A 104 9.73 -6.37 -2.62
N THR A 105 9.05 -6.18 -3.73
CA THR A 105 9.12 -4.92 -4.49
C THR A 105 8.37 -3.82 -3.73
N LEU A 106 9.06 -2.71 -3.46
CA LEU A 106 8.47 -1.48 -2.96
C LEU A 106 8.06 -0.60 -4.14
N LEU A 107 6.78 -0.26 -4.21
CA LEU A 107 6.26 0.70 -5.18
C LEU A 107 6.25 2.11 -4.58
N PRO A 108 6.40 3.16 -5.40
CA PRO A 108 6.29 4.55 -4.96
C PRO A 108 4.93 4.85 -4.33
N PHE A 109 4.86 5.92 -3.56
CA PHE A 109 3.58 6.42 -3.05
C PHE A 109 2.72 6.95 -4.20
N MET A 110 1.54 6.38 -4.38
CA MET A 110 0.65 6.66 -5.52
C MET A 110 0.20 8.13 -5.62
N LEU A 111 0.29 8.90 -4.54
CA LEU A 111 -0.11 10.31 -4.50
C LEU A 111 1.05 11.30 -4.62
N ASP A 112 2.30 10.85 -4.77
CA ASP A 112 3.48 11.75 -4.83
C ASP A 112 3.34 12.85 -5.88
N ASN A 113 2.85 12.52 -7.07
CA ASN A 113 2.63 13.49 -8.15
C ASN A 113 1.24 14.13 -8.08
N ILE A 114 0.26 13.41 -7.55
CA ILE A 114 -1.14 13.86 -7.48
C ILE A 114 -1.33 14.96 -6.43
N ALA A 115 -0.69 14.82 -5.26
CA ALA A 115 -0.84 15.77 -4.16
C ALA A 115 -0.31 17.17 -4.48
N LEU A 116 0.53 17.30 -5.52
CA LEU A 116 1.08 18.57 -5.99
C LEU A 116 0.22 19.24 -7.06
N GLU A 117 -0.73 18.53 -7.65
CA GLU A 117 -1.60 19.05 -8.69
C GLU A 117 -2.83 19.76 -8.10
N GLU A 118 -3.05 20.99 -8.50
CA GLU A 118 -4.21 21.78 -8.05
C GLU A 118 -5.52 21.08 -8.45
N GLY A 119 -6.45 21.01 -7.50
CA GLY A 119 -7.79 20.47 -7.73
C GLY A 119 -7.88 18.95 -7.83
N MET A 120 -6.83 18.20 -7.44
CA MET A 120 -6.83 16.73 -7.43
C MET A 120 -7.13 16.11 -6.07
N MET A 121 -7.05 16.90 -4.99
CA MET A 121 -7.32 16.42 -3.63
C MET A 121 -8.68 16.91 -3.12
N LEU A 122 -9.26 16.18 -2.17
CA LEU A 122 -10.38 16.64 -1.38
C LEU A 122 -9.95 17.75 -0.41
N SER A 123 -10.93 18.42 0.20
CA SER A 123 -10.68 19.52 1.16
C SER A 123 -9.91 19.09 2.41
N ASP A 124 -9.85 17.80 2.73
CA ASP A 124 -9.08 17.26 3.85
C ASP A 124 -7.55 17.21 3.57
N GLY A 125 -7.13 17.41 2.31
CA GLY A 125 -5.74 17.36 1.88
C GLY A 125 -5.09 15.97 1.95
N ILE A 126 -5.88 14.93 2.21
CA ILE A 126 -5.42 13.55 2.42
C ILE A 126 -5.90 12.63 1.29
N HIS A 127 -7.17 12.74 0.95
CA HIS A 127 -7.78 11.87 -0.05
C HIS A 127 -7.85 12.52 -1.43
N PRO A 128 -7.49 11.78 -2.48
CA PRO A 128 -7.68 12.23 -3.86
C PRO A 128 -9.17 12.27 -4.22
N ASN A 129 -9.55 13.21 -5.06
CA ASN A 129 -10.91 13.30 -5.58
C ASN A 129 -11.11 12.41 -6.82
N GLU A 130 -12.31 12.45 -7.39
CA GLU A 130 -12.65 11.62 -8.57
C GLU A 130 -11.79 11.92 -9.79
N LYS A 131 -11.36 13.18 -9.98
CA LYS A 131 -10.53 13.57 -11.13
C LYS A 131 -9.14 12.96 -11.09
N ALA A 132 -8.63 12.67 -9.89
CA ALA A 132 -7.33 12.06 -9.68
C ALA A 132 -7.32 10.55 -9.98
N GLN A 133 -8.46 9.87 -9.91
CA GLN A 133 -8.53 8.41 -10.00
C GLN A 133 -7.93 7.82 -11.28
N PRO A 134 -8.19 8.34 -12.48
CA PRO A 134 -7.58 7.82 -13.70
C PRO A 134 -6.06 7.98 -13.72
N LEU A 135 -5.54 9.08 -13.18
CA LEU A 135 -4.10 9.36 -13.10
C LEU A 135 -3.42 8.41 -12.12
N ILE A 136 -4.02 8.20 -10.94
CA ILE A 136 -3.53 7.24 -9.94
C ILE A 136 -3.47 5.84 -10.56
N ALA A 137 -4.53 5.40 -11.23
CA ALA A 137 -4.56 4.11 -11.89
C ALA A 137 -3.44 3.97 -12.94
N GLN A 138 -3.18 5.02 -13.71
CA GLN A 138 -2.11 5.04 -14.71
C GLN A 138 -0.73 4.95 -14.05
N TYR A 139 -0.46 5.71 -12.99
CA TYR A 139 0.82 5.68 -12.27
C TYR A 139 1.06 4.31 -11.64
N VAL A 140 0.10 3.78 -10.89
CA VAL A 140 0.20 2.46 -10.27
C VAL A 140 0.41 1.36 -11.32
N PHE A 141 -0.28 1.44 -12.46
CA PHE A 141 -0.10 0.49 -13.54
C PHE A 141 1.31 0.57 -14.14
N ASN A 142 1.83 1.78 -14.39
CA ASN A 142 3.17 1.97 -14.92
C ASN A 142 4.25 1.39 -13.99
N ASP A 143 4.07 1.56 -12.67
CA ASP A 143 5.00 1.03 -11.67
C ASP A 143 4.91 -0.50 -11.54
N LEU A 144 3.71 -1.06 -11.66
CA LEU A 144 3.50 -2.52 -11.59
C LEU A 144 3.93 -3.26 -12.86
N LYS A 145 3.67 -2.68 -14.03
CA LYS A 145 3.84 -3.34 -15.33
C LYS A 145 5.20 -4.03 -15.55
N PRO A 146 6.36 -3.44 -15.18
CA PRO A 146 7.67 -4.08 -15.33
C PRO A 146 7.83 -5.36 -14.52
N HIS A 147 7.01 -5.55 -13.49
CA HIS A 147 7.08 -6.65 -12.54
C HIS A 147 6.05 -7.76 -12.78
N LEU A 148 5.12 -7.53 -13.70
CA LEU A 148 4.11 -8.51 -14.07
C LEU A 148 4.66 -9.43 -15.16
N ASN A 149 4.39 -10.72 -15.08
CA ASN A 149 4.85 -11.75 -16.06
C ASN A 149 6.37 -11.99 -16.10
N GLN A 150 7.07 -11.83 -14.96
CA GLN A 150 8.46 -12.30 -14.80
C GLN A 150 8.50 -13.62 -14.07
#